data_7719e3e37f626665a96b922d7ffe2016
#
_entry.id   7719e3e37f626665a96b922d7ffe2016
#
_cell.length_a   1.000
_cell.length_b   1.000
_cell.length_c   1.000
_cell.angle_alpha   90.00
_cell.angle_beta   90.00
_cell.angle_gamma   90.00
#
_symmetry.space_group_name_H-M   'P 1'
#
loop_
_entity.id
_entity.type
_entity.pdbx_description
1 polymer ?
#
loop_
_entity_poly.entity_id
_entity_poly.type
_entity_poly.pdbx_seq_one_letter_code
_entity_poly.pdbx_strand_id
1 'polypeptide(L)'
;YWGTSEWSAVQIQQALDIAEARNLQGPSMEQPQYNLLHRERVEVEYAPLYAGAGLGTTIFSPLASGLLTGKYDQGIPADARLGREGMEWLQDLVLGADAGARLGQVRRFSEVARALGHAPATLAIAWCLRNPNVSSVILGASRVSQLLQNLQALDVLEQVDAAGWAQVEAVFA
;
A
#
# COMPACT_ATOMS: atom_id res chain seq x y z
N TYR A 1 -5.61 18.53 15.14
CA TYR A 1 -5.23 17.11 14.97
C TYR A 1 -3.83 17.01 14.35
N TRP A 2 -3.12 15.97 14.69
CA TRP A 2 -1.80 15.65 14.14
C TRP A 2 -1.60 14.14 14.08
N GLY A 3 -0.58 13.71 13.35
CA GLY A 3 -0.24 12.32 13.19
C GLY A 3 1.24 12.10 12.98
N THR A 4 1.61 10.85 12.85
CA THR A 4 2.98 10.40 12.66
C THR A 4 3.14 9.71 11.30
N SER A 5 4.37 9.40 10.89
CA SER A 5 4.65 8.65 9.67
C SER A 5 5.81 7.70 9.92
N GLU A 6 5.61 6.43 9.62
CA GLU A 6 6.58 5.34 9.80
C GLU A 6 7.06 5.12 11.25
N TRP A 7 6.25 5.55 12.24
CA TRP A 7 6.52 5.25 13.64
C TRP A 7 6.15 3.81 13.97
N SER A 8 6.88 3.20 14.90
CA SER A 8 6.51 1.88 15.44
C SER A 8 5.28 2.01 16.36
N ALA A 9 4.55 0.91 16.54
CA ALA A 9 3.43 0.88 17.47
C ALA A 9 3.83 1.33 18.89
N VAL A 10 5.02 0.96 19.33
CA VAL A 10 5.57 1.37 20.64
C VAL A 10 5.76 2.88 20.73
N GLN A 11 6.27 3.52 19.69
CA GLN A 11 6.46 4.98 19.66
C GLN A 11 5.13 5.72 19.65
N ILE A 12 4.15 5.22 18.89
CA ILE A 12 2.80 5.81 18.86
C ILE A 12 2.14 5.67 20.24
N GLN A 13 2.21 4.48 20.86
CA GLN A 13 1.65 4.26 22.18
C GLN A 13 2.29 5.17 23.23
N GLN A 14 3.62 5.31 23.22
CA GLN A 14 4.32 6.24 24.12
C GLN A 14 3.84 7.70 23.95
N ALA A 15 3.61 8.12 22.70
CA ALA A 15 3.10 9.47 22.45
C ALA A 15 1.66 9.65 22.98
N LEU A 16 0.82 8.62 22.86
CA LEU A 16 -0.53 8.61 23.42
C LEU A 16 -0.50 8.66 24.95
N ASP A 17 0.33 7.85 25.59
CA ASP A 17 0.48 7.81 27.06
C ASP A 17 0.96 9.16 27.63
N ILE A 18 1.92 9.80 26.94
CA ILE A 18 2.42 11.13 27.33
C ILE A 18 1.31 12.19 27.15
N ALA A 19 0.56 12.10 26.06
CA ALA A 19 -0.53 13.04 25.81
C ALA A 19 -1.63 12.92 26.87
N GLU A 20 -2.03 11.70 27.21
CA GLU A 20 -3.00 11.43 28.27
C GLU A 20 -2.50 11.96 29.63
N ALA A 21 -1.28 11.59 30.05
CA ALA A 21 -0.70 11.99 31.32
C ALA A 21 -0.56 13.52 31.49
N ARG A 22 -0.47 14.25 30.36
CA ARG A 22 -0.31 15.73 30.36
C ARG A 22 -1.56 16.47 29.89
N ASN A 23 -2.67 15.79 29.70
CA ASN A 23 -3.91 16.35 29.17
C ASN A 23 -3.69 17.12 27.84
N LEU A 24 -2.94 16.49 26.91
CA LEU A 24 -2.62 17.00 25.58
C LEU A 24 -3.34 16.18 24.51
N GLN A 25 -3.41 16.73 23.30
CA GLN A 25 -3.90 16.00 22.13
C GLN A 25 -2.83 15.02 21.63
N GLY A 26 -3.11 13.72 21.69
CA GLY A 26 -2.28 12.67 21.11
C GLY A 26 -2.39 12.60 19.59
N PRO A 27 -1.51 11.78 18.92
CA PRO A 27 -1.63 11.52 17.50
C PRO A 27 -2.93 10.79 17.20
N SER A 28 -3.66 11.23 16.18
CA SER A 28 -4.93 10.64 15.76
C SER A 28 -4.81 9.77 14.50
N MET A 29 -3.68 9.83 13.82
CA MET A 29 -3.43 9.05 12.61
C MET A 29 -1.96 8.71 12.44
N GLU A 30 -1.71 7.66 11.70
CA GLU A 30 -0.38 7.26 11.22
C GLU A 30 -0.37 7.19 9.70
N GLN A 31 0.75 7.56 9.08
CA GLN A 31 0.97 7.42 7.65
C GLN A 31 2.01 6.32 7.36
N PRO A 32 1.62 5.05 7.33
CA PRO A 32 2.52 3.94 7.05
C PRO A 32 2.59 3.61 5.57
N GLN A 33 3.68 2.95 5.14
CA GLN A 33 3.69 2.20 3.90
C GLN A 33 2.75 1.00 4.01
N TYR A 34 1.88 0.81 3.01
CA TYR A 34 1.00 -0.37 2.95
C TYR A 34 0.67 -0.77 1.52
N ASN A 35 0.90 -2.02 1.20
CA ASN A 35 0.59 -2.64 -0.08
C ASN A 35 0.73 -4.17 0.03
N LEU A 36 0.38 -4.92 -0.99
CA LEU A 36 0.43 -6.38 -1.05
C LEU A 36 1.80 -6.99 -0.68
N LEU A 37 2.90 -6.23 -0.81
CA LEU A 37 4.26 -6.64 -0.47
C LEU A 37 4.72 -6.13 0.90
N HIS A 38 3.96 -5.25 1.55
CA HIS A 38 4.34 -4.57 2.80
C HIS A 38 3.13 -4.49 3.73
N ARG A 39 2.90 -5.55 4.50
CA ARG A 39 1.64 -5.78 5.23
C ARG A 39 1.79 -5.75 6.75
N GLU A 40 2.90 -6.31 7.25
CA GLU A 40 3.15 -6.65 8.66
C GLU A 40 2.81 -5.51 9.62
N ARG A 41 3.31 -4.30 9.30
CA ARG A 41 3.13 -3.13 10.17
C ARG A 41 1.66 -2.76 10.35
N VAL A 42 0.91 -2.68 9.26
CA VAL A 42 -0.49 -2.26 9.29
C VAL A 42 -1.41 -3.36 9.82
N GLU A 43 -1.17 -4.61 9.43
CA GLU A 43 -2.07 -5.71 9.78
C GLU A 43 -1.79 -6.33 11.15
N VAL A 44 -0.53 -6.33 11.59
CA VAL A 44 -0.10 -7.02 12.82
C VAL A 44 0.39 -6.02 13.87
N GLU A 45 1.40 -5.21 13.55
CA GLU A 45 2.03 -4.33 14.54
C GLU A 45 1.06 -3.28 15.09
N TYR A 46 0.23 -2.67 14.23
CA TYR A 46 -0.72 -1.63 14.65
C TYR A 46 -2.08 -2.17 15.14
N ALA A 47 -2.33 -3.46 15.07
CA ALA A 47 -3.61 -4.03 15.47
C ALA A 47 -4.09 -3.60 16.88
N PRO A 48 -3.24 -3.55 17.92
CA PRO A 48 -3.65 -3.08 19.25
C PRO A 48 -4.05 -1.60 19.28
N LEU A 49 -3.45 -0.76 18.43
CA LEU A 49 -3.69 0.68 18.39
C LEU A 49 -5.06 1.01 17.77
N TYR A 50 -5.51 0.22 16.81
CA TYR A 50 -6.85 0.40 16.22
C TYR A 50 -7.95 0.16 17.24
N ALA A 51 -7.86 -0.93 18.00
CA ALA A 51 -8.85 -1.28 19.01
C ALA A 51 -8.80 -0.38 20.25
N GLY A 52 -7.59 0.04 20.67
CA GLY A 52 -7.39 0.80 21.91
C GLY A 52 -7.57 2.31 21.71
N ALA A 53 -6.82 2.90 20.79
CA ALA A 53 -6.76 4.34 20.60
C ALA A 53 -7.65 4.84 19.45
N GLY A 54 -8.23 3.97 18.66
CA GLY A 54 -8.98 4.35 17.46
C GLY A 54 -8.09 5.00 16.40
N LEU A 55 -6.82 4.57 16.29
CA LEU A 55 -5.86 5.12 15.34
C LEU A 55 -6.37 4.97 13.91
N GLY A 56 -6.38 6.05 13.13
CA GLY A 56 -6.62 6.00 11.69
C GLY A 56 -5.33 5.84 10.90
N THR A 57 -5.40 5.34 9.68
CA THR A 57 -4.24 5.31 8.78
C THR A 57 -4.50 5.99 7.45
N THR A 58 -3.51 6.75 6.97
CA THR A 58 -3.46 7.31 5.62
C THR A 58 -2.25 6.70 4.92
N ILE A 59 -2.46 5.57 4.26
CA ILE A 59 -1.35 4.75 3.76
C ILE A 59 -0.71 5.36 2.52
N PHE A 60 0.60 5.20 2.38
CA PHE A 60 1.31 5.60 1.17
C PHE A 60 1.89 4.40 0.41
N SER A 61 2.31 4.64 -0.82
CA SER A 61 2.92 3.64 -1.72
C SER A 61 2.06 2.38 -1.97
N PRO A 62 0.76 2.50 -2.25
CA PRO A 62 -0.12 1.34 -2.47
C PRO A 62 0.31 0.47 -3.65
N LEU A 63 1.09 1.03 -4.57
CA LEU A 63 1.62 0.34 -5.75
C LEU A 63 3.10 -0.07 -5.62
N ALA A 64 3.69 -0.01 -4.42
CA ALA A 64 5.10 -0.33 -4.19
C ALA A 64 6.01 0.36 -5.22
N SER A 65 5.94 1.71 -5.30
CA SER A 65 6.68 2.52 -6.29
C SER A 65 6.42 2.14 -7.75
N GLY A 66 5.27 1.55 -8.01
CA GLY A 66 4.83 1.12 -9.34
C GLY A 66 5.14 -0.35 -9.66
N LEU A 67 5.74 -1.10 -8.74
CA LEU A 67 6.03 -2.53 -8.94
C LEU A 67 4.75 -3.33 -9.17
N LEU A 68 3.72 -3.10 -8.37
CA LEU A 68 2.42 -3.80 -8.45
C LEU A 68 1.59 -3.45 -9.70
N THR A 69 2.06 -2.52 -10.54
CA THR A 69 1.44 -2.29 -11.86
C THR A 69 1.86 -3.31 -12.92
N GLY A 70 2.90 -4.10 -12.65
CA GLY A 70 3.51 -5.04 -13.60
C GLY A 70 4.41 -4.38 -14.66
N LYS A 71 4.57 -3.05 -14.66
CA LYS A 71 5.30 -2.32 -15.71
C LYS A 71 6.81 -2.59 -15.74
N TYR A 72 7.37 -3.17 -14.67
CA TYR A 72 8.81 -3.47 -14.60
C TYR A 72 9.15 -4.89 -15.01
N ASP A 73 8.17 -5.66 -15.48
CA ASP A 73 8.33 -7.06 -15.87
C ASP A 73 9.34 -7.29 -17.01
N GLN A 74 9.41 -6.33 -17.94
CA GLN A 74 10.33 -6.35 -19.09
C GLN A 74 11.50 -5.35 -18.95
N GLY A 75 11.78 -4.93 -17.73
CA GLY A 75 12.77 -3.90 -17.43
C GLY A 75 12.13 -2.57 -17.01
N ILE A 76 12.94 -1.55 -16.78
CA ILE A 76 12.48 -0.23 -16.34
C ILE A 76 12.15 0.65 -17.54
N PRO A 77 10.87 1.02 -17.80
CA PRO A 77 10.53 1.98 -18.84
C PRO A 77 11.18 3.34 -18.59
N ALA A 78 11.66 4.02 -19.64
CA ALA A 78 12.38 5.28 -19.53
C ALA A 78 11.54 6.41 -18.91
N ASP A 79 10.22 6.38 -19.09
CA ASP A 79 9.28 7.36 -18.52
C ASP A 79 8.79 6.98 -17.11
N ALA A 80 9.21 5.84 -16.59
CA ALA A 80 8.83 5.38 -15.25
C ALA A 80 9.62 6.11 -14.16
N ARG A 81 9.04 6.20 -12.95
CA ARG A 81 9.69 6.83 -11.79
C ARG A 81 11.08 6.24 -11.52
N LEU A 82 11.23 4.92 -11.59
CA LEU A 82 12.51 4.25 -11.36
C LEU A 82 13.54 4.53 -12.44
N GLY A 83 13.15 4.94 -13.66
CA GLY A 83 14.05 5.27 -14.75
C GLY A 83 14.60 6.71 -14.71
N ARG A 84 14.18 7.52 -13.73
CA ARG A 84 14.62 8.92 -13.62
C ARG A 84 15.99 9.02 -12.96
N GLU A 85 16.78 9.99 -13.38
CA GLU A 85 18.05 10.35 -12.75
C GLU A 85 17.87 10.66 -11.26
N GLY A 86 18.76 10.16 -10.41
CA GLY A 86 18.70 10.29 -8.95
C GLY A 86 17.74 9.32 -8.26
N MET A 87 17.17 8.33 -8.97
CA MET A 87 16.29 7.31 -8.42
C MET A 87 16.98 5.94 -8.26
N GLU A 88 18.30 5.87 -8.35
CA GLU A 88 19.08 4.63 -8.26
C GLU A 88 18.84 3.93 -6.90
N TRP A 89 18.82 4.70 -5.82
CA TRP A 89 18.49 4.19 -4.48
C TRP A 89 17.10 3.53 -4.42
N LEU A 90 16.14 4.05 -5.18
CA LEU A 90 14.79 3.49 -5.23
C LEU A 90 14.75 2.25 -6.13
N GLN A 91 15.55 2.19 -7.18
CA GLN A 91 15.73 0.98 -7.98
C GLN A 91 16.28 -0.15 -7.10
N ASP A 92 17.32 0.11 -6.33
CA ASP A 92 17.92 -0.87 -5.42
C ASP A 92 16.93 -1.34 -4.35
N LEU A 93 16.12 -0.43 -3.81
CA LEU A 93 15.08 -0.75 -2.83
C LEU A 93 13.98 -1.64 -3.42
N VAL A 94 13.53 -1.35 -4.64
CA VAL A 94 12.39 -2.03 -5.28
C VAL A 94 12.81 -3.28 -6.03
N LEU A 95 13.95 -3.23 -6.73
CA LEU A 95 14.49 -4.26 -7.63
C LEU A 95 15.85 -4.81 -7.16
N GLY A 96 16.19 -4.72 -5.87
CA GLY A 96 17.44 -5.23 -5.31
C GLY A 96 17.51 -6.77 -5.26
N ALA A 97 18.23 -7.31 -4.28
CA ALA A 97 18.60 -8.74 -4.21
C ALA A 97 17.42 -9.72 -4.41
N ASP A 98 16.23 -9.38 -3.94
CA ASP A 98 15.03 -10.23 -4.05
C ASP A 98 14.13 -9.90 -5.26
N ALA A 99 14.63 -9.11 -6.21
CA ALA A 99 13.83 -8.63 -7.35
C ALA A 99 13.19 -9.78 -8.12
N GLY A 100 13.90 -10.88 -8.35
CA GLY A 100 13.39 -12.03 -9.10
C GLY A 100 12.14 -12.66 -8.46
N ALA A 101 12.16 -12.85 -7.14
CA ALA A 101 11.02 -13.40 -6.40
C ALA A 101 9.83 -12.45 -6.42
N ARG A 102 10.06 -11.16 -6.14
CA ARG A 102 9.02 -10.12 -6.15
C ARG A 102 8.40 -9.95 -7.54
N LEU A 103 9.20 -9.88 -8.59
CA LEU A 103 8.70 -9.83 -9.98
C LEU A 103 7.88 -11.07 -10.33
N GLY A 104 8.31 -12.25 -9.87
CA GLY A 104 7.53 -13.49 -10.02
C GLY A 104 6.15 -13.40 -9.33
N GLN A 105 6.08 -12.86 -8.13
CA GLN A 105 4.80 -12.61 -7.44
C GLN A 105 3.94 -11.60 -8.21
N VAL A 106 4.53 -10.49 -8.67
CA VAL A 106 3.81 -9.46 -9.42
C VAL A 106 3.29 -9.98 -10.76
N ARG A 107 4.02 -10.88 -11.44
CA ARG A 107 3.51 -11.54 -12.65
C ARG A 107 2.26 -12.35 -12.36
N ARG A 108 2.30 -13.23 -11.35
CA ARG A 108 1.13 -14.01 -10.93
C ARG A 108 -0.04 -13.11 -10.51
N PHE A 109 0.23 -12.06 -9.77
CA PHE A 109 -0.77 -11.07 -9.41
C PHE A 109 -1.40 -10.40 -10.64
N SER A 110 -0.58 -10.04 -11.63
CA SER A 110 -1.06 -9.45 -12.88
C SER A 110 -1.92 -10.40 -13.72
N GLU A 111 -1.65 -11.70 -13.64
CA GLU A 111 -2.48 -12.74 -14.27
C GLU A 111 -3.82 -12.86 -13.57
N VAL A 112 -3.83 -12.90 -12.23
CA VAL A 112 -5.07 -12.90 -11.41
C VAL A 112 -5.89 -11.65 -11.69
N ALA A 113 -5.28 -10.46 -11.70
CA ALA A 113 -5.97 -9.22 -11.98
C ALA A 113 -6.68 -9.21 -13.32
N ARG A 114 -5.97 -9.67 -14.38
CA ARG A 114 -6.54 -9.79 -15.73
C ARG A 114 -7.66 -10.82 -15.80
N ALA A 115 -7.52 -11.97 -15.12
CA ALA A 115 -8.57 -12.99 -15.05
C ALA A 115 -9.83 -12.47 -14.36
N LEU A 116 -9.69 -11.59 -13.37
CA LEU A 116 -10.80 -10.89 -12.71
C LEU A 116 -11.34 -9.70 -13.52
N GLY A 117 -10.74 -9.37 -14.68
CA GLY A 117 -11.18 -8.27 -15.54
C GLY A 117 -10.68 -6.88 -15.13
N HIS A 118 -9.67 -6.80 -14.27
CA HIS A 118 -9.18 -5.54 -13.72
C HIS A 118 -7.72 -5.26 -14.05
N ALA A 119 -7.36 -3.97 -14.10
CA ALA A 119 -5.96 -3.57 -14.19
C ALA A 119 -5.24 -3.85 -12.85
N PRO A 120 -4.00 -4.38 -12.87
CA PRO A 120 -3.25 -4.67 -11.64
C PRO A 120 -3.15 -3.48 -10.68
N ALA A 121 -2.89 -2.27 -11.20
CA ALA A 121 -2.83 -1.06 -10.38
C ALA A 121 -4.13 -0.79 -9.62
N THR A 122 -5.26 -0.88 -10.32
CA THR A 122 -6.58 -0.63 -9.75
C THR A 122 -6.94 -1.67 -8.68
N LEU A 123 -6.66 -2.96 -8.96
CA LEU A 123 -6.91 -4.05 -8.02
C LEU A 123 -6.02 -3.95 -6.77
N ALA A 124 -4.75 -3.55 -6.92
CA ALA A 124 -3.84 -3.33 -5.78
C ALA A 124 -4.29 -2.19 -4.87
N ILE A 125 -4.81 -1.09 -5.43
CA ILE A 125 -5.37 0.03 -4.66
C ILE A 125 -6.66 -0.41 -3.95
N ALA A 126 -7.55 -1.11 -4.65
CA ALA A 126 -8.78 -1.65 -4.08
C ALA A 126 -8.48 -2.61 -2.92
N TRP A 127 -7.45 -3.45 -3.06
CA TRP A 127 -7.01 -4.33 -1.99
C TRP A 127 -6.61 -3.55 -0.72
N CYS A 128 -5.88 -2.44 -0.84
CA CYS A 128 -5.56 -1.58 0.31
C CYS A 128 -6.82 -1.00 0.97
N LEU A 129 -7.80 -0.59 0.17
CA LEU A 129 -9.06 0.00 0.66
C LEU A 129 -9.98 -1.01 1.35
N ARG A 130 -9.80 -2.32 1.14
CA ARG A 130 -10.54 -3.37 1.84
C ARG A 130 -10.23 -3.44 3.34
N ASN A 131 -9.06 -2.98 3.75
CA ASN A 131 -8.70 -2.98 5.16
C ASN A 131 -9.50 -1.90 5.90
N PRO A 132 -10.36 -2.25 6.86
CA PRO A 132 -11.22 -1.30 7.57
C PRO A 132 -10.43 -0.25 8.38
N ASN A 133 -9.15 -0.51 8.65
CA ASN A 133 -8.29 0.41 9.37
C ASN A 133 -7.59 1.41 8.44
N VAL A 134 -7.78 1.31 7.12
CA VAL A 134 -7.28 2.27 6.14
C VAL A 134 -8.32 3.34 5.88
N SER A 135 -8.08 4.53 6.41
CA SER A 135 -8.97 5.69 6.23
C SER A 135 -8.80 6.35 4.87
N SER A 136 -7.60 6.32 4.31
CA SER A 136 -7.28 6.90 3.00
C SER A 136 -6.06 6.26 2.37
N VAL A 137 -6.08 6.13 1.04
CA VAL A 137 -4.95 5.68 0.22
C VAL A 137 -4.36 6.87 -0.51
N ILE A 138 -3.11 7.23 -0.19
CA ILE A 138 -2.39 8.32 -0.84
C ILE A 138 -1.85 7.84 -2.18
N LEU A 139 -2.34 8.44 -3.25
CA LEU A 139 -1.99 8.09 -4.61
C LEU A 139 -0.93 9.03 -5.20
N GLY A 140 -0.17 8.52 -6.17
CA GLY A 140 0.69 9.29 -7.05
C GLY A 140 0.31 9.04 -8.51
N ALA A 141 0.15 10.11 -9.28
CA ALA A 141 -0.08 10.03 -10.71
C ALA A 141 0.72 11.12 -11.43
N SER A 142 1.36 10.78 -12.54
CA SER A 142 2.07 11.73 -13.41
C SER A 142 1.23 12.15 -14.62
N ARG A 143 0.07 11.52 -14.83
CA ARG A 143 -0.88 11.78 -15.94
C ARG A 143 -2.31 11.66 -15.43
N VAL A 144 -3.20 12.46 -15.97
CA VAL A 144 -4.65 12.45 -15.63
C VAL A 144 -5.26 11.06 -15.85
N SER A 145 -4.88 10.37 -16.93
CA SER A 145 -5.35 9.01 -17.22
C SER A 145 -5.03 8.00 -16.10
N GLN A 146 -3.86 8.13 -15.47
CA GLN A 146 -3.50 7.29 -14.32
C GLN A 146 -4.38 7.60 -13.10
N LEU A 147 -4.66 8.88 -12.85
CA LEU A 147 -5.54 9.26 -11.75
C LEU A 147 -6.95 8.68 -11.96
N LEU A 148 -7.51 8.86 -13.15
CA LEU A 148 -8.84 8.33 -13.48
C LEU A 148 -8.88 6.79 -13.35
N GLN A 149 -7.84 6.10 -13.81
CA GLN A 149 -7.73 4.64 -13.64
C GLN A 149 -7.64 4.25 -12.16
N ASN A 150 -6.86 4.96 -11.36
CA ASN A 150 -6.71 4.65 -9.93
C ASN A 150 -8.02 4.85 -9.17
N LEU A 151 -8.84 5.85 -9.53
CA LEU A 151 -10.14 6.10 -8.90
C LEU A 151 -11.15 4.97 -9.13
N GLN A 152 -11.01 4.18 -10.21
CA GLN A 152 -11.83 2.99 -10.45
C GLN A 152 -11.64 1.91 -9.37
N ALA A 153 -10.65 2.03 -8.50
CA ALA A 153 -10.46 1.12 -7.37
C ALA A 153 -11.68 1.05 -6.44
N LEU A 154 -12.48 2.11 -6.36
CA LEU A 154 -13.72 2.12 -5.59
C LEU A 154 -14.77 1.18 -6.18
N ASP A 155 -14.89 1.16 -7.51
CA ASP A 155 -15.81 0.26 -8.21
C ASP A 155 -15.38 -1.21 -8.06
N VAL A 156 -14.05 -1.46 -8.08
CA VAL A 156 -13.47 -2.81 -7.95
C VAL A 156 -13.79 -3.43 -6.58
N LEU A 157 -13.89 -2.63 -5.52
CA LEU A 157 -14.27 -3.12 -4.19
C LEU A 157 -15.63 -3.83 -4.20
N GLU A 158 -16.57 -3.35 -5.01
CA GLU A 158 -17.92 -3.91 -5.11
C GLU A 158 -17.99 -5.05 -6.13
N GLN A 159 -17.10 -5.08 -7.11
CA GLN A 159 -17.13 -6.02 -8.23
C GLN A 159 -16.40 -7.34 -7.93
N VAL A 160 -15.36 -7.33 -7.09
CA VAL A 160 -14.57 -8.52 -6.77
C VAL A 160 -15.19 -9.23 -5.56
N ASP A 161 -15.60 -10.47 -5.77
CA ASP A 161 -16.16 -11.33 -4.73
C ASP A 161 -15.08 -11.92 -3.78
N ALA A 162 -15.53 -12.64 -2.76
CA ALA A 162 -14.64 -13.26 -1.78
C ALA A 162 -13.67 -14.28 -2.42
N ALA A 163 -14.09 -14.98 -3.47
CA ALA A 163 -13.24 -15.95 -4.16
C ALA A 163 -12.13 -15.26 -4.97
N GLY A 164 -12.46 -14.16 -5.63
CA GLY A 164 -11.48 -13.31 -6.32
C GLY A 164 -10.44 -12.73 -5.37
N TRP A 165 -10.88 -12.22 -4.22
CA TRP A 165 -9.94 -11.73 -3.21
C TRP A 165 -9.06 -12.82 -2.62
N ALA A 166 -9.59 -14.04 -2.41
CA ALA A 166 -8.79 -15.17 -1.97
C ALA A 166 -7.69 -15.55 -2.98
N GLN A 167 -7.96 -15.41 -4.29
CA GLN A 167 -6.94 -15.61 -5.33
C GLN A 167 -5.82 -14.57 -5.24
N VAL A 168 -6.16 -13.30 -4.98
CA VAL A 168 -5.17 -12.23 -4.77
C VAL A 168 -4.30 -12.53 -3.55
N GLU A 169 -4.91 -12.87 -2.41
CA GLU A 169 -4.19 -13.20 -1.18
C GLU A 169 -3.22 -14.38 -1.37
N ALA A 170 -3.63 -15.43 -2.07
CA ALA A 170 -2.83 -16.62 -2.31
C ALA A 170 -1.53 -16.35 -3.10
N VAL A 171 -1.44 -15.24 -3.84
CA VAL A 171 -0.20 -14.85 -4.53
C VAL A 171 0.88 -14.39 -3.55
N PHE A 172 0.49 -13.80 -2.41
CA PHE A 172 1.38 -13.12 -1.47
C PHE A 172 1.46 -13.81 -0.10
N ALA A 173 0.82 -14.99 0.03
CA ALA A 173 0.86 -15.84 1.20
C ALA A 173 2.24 -16.48 1.43
#